data_2839f3efa6e7cd3bcad56fbb7459a81c
#
_entry.id   2839f3efa6e7cd3bcad56fbb7459a81c
#
_cell.length_a   1.000
_cell.length_b   1.000
_cell.length_c   1.000
_cell.angle_alpha   90.00
_cell.angle_beta   90.00
_cell.angle_gamma   90.00
#
_symmetry.space_group_name_H-M   'P 1'
#
loop_
_entity.id
_entity.type
_entity.pdbx_description
1 polymer ?
#
loop_
_entity_poly.entity_id
_entity_poly.type
_entity_poly.pdbx_seq_one_letter_code
_entity_poly.pdbx_strand_id
1 'polypeptide(L)'
;MLIGDPYKFAVLFDRVKKWNPSLTDNNGFFALCIDGKLFPDEIENAVIPVGVRDVKVALSGIPVDEKIFDMDSKDAILILYDLVYPEFDDEKSDEENRDNDFRYLLSTNELVDDNYLVFAVGKERKIRILGTKAEYDFEEKRDVLRNSKVTEIILEKDYVNNVIAQLEEIKWN
;
A
#
# COMPACT_ATOMS: atom_id res chain seq x y z
N MET A 1 14.07 8.71 7.79
CA MET A 1 14.61 7.32 7.90
C MET A 1 14.19 6.54 6.67
N LEU A 2 15.06 5.67 6.15
CA LEU A 2 14.78 4.81 5.00
C LEU A 2 15.05 3.37 5.40
N ILE A 3 14.07 2.51 5.23
CA ILE A 3 14.13 1.06 5.52
C ILE A 3 13.91 0.31 4.22
N GLY A 4 14.89 -0.48 3.80
CA GLY A 4 14.93 -1.17 2.50
C GLY A 4 15.71 -0.41 1.43
N ASP A 5 15.59 -0.86 0.20
CA ASP A 5 16.24 -0.29 -1.00
C ASP A 5 15.19 0.47 -1.83
N PRO A 6 15.30 1.79 -2.02
CA PRO A 6 14.30 2.57 -2.74
C PRO A 6 14.14 2.18 -4.21
N TYR A 7 15.15 1.57 -4.82
CA TYR A 7 15.08 1.04 -6.20
C TYR A 7 14.47 -0.37 -6.29
N LYS A 8 14.10 -0.92 -5.14
CA LYS A 8 13.30 -2.14 -5.01
C LYS A 8 12.00 -1.81 -4.32
N PHE A 9 12.00 -2.03 -3.01
CA PHE A 9 10.91 -1.63 -2.11
C PHE A 9 11.51 -1.08 -0.83
N ALA A 10 11.04 0.08 -0.40
CA ALA A 10 11.43 0.66 0.88
C ALA A 10 10.29 1.44 1.52
N VAL A 11 10.39 1.60 2.83
CA VAL A 11 9.54 2.50 3.63
C VAL A 11 10.37 3.73 4.00
N LEU A 12 9.93 4.90 3.55
CA LEU A 12 10.57 6.18 3.79
C LEU A 12 9.71 7.01 4.73
N PHE A 13 10.27 7.48 5.82
CA PHE A 13 9.57 8.39 6.74
C PHE A 13 10.55 9.27 7.49
N ASP A 14 10.10 10.45 7.87
CA ASP A 14 10.86 11.33 8.77
C ASP A 14 9.94 12.26 9.54
N ARG A 15 10.33 12.54 10.79
CA ARG A 15 9.58 13.40 11.69
C ARG A 15 9.80 14.86 11.33
N VAL A 16 8.71 15.59 11.13
CA VAL A 16 8.76 17.03 10.85
C VAL A 16 8.57 17.81 12.15
N LYS A 17 9.64 18.39 12.70
CA LYS A 17 9.62 19.06 13.99
C LYS A 17 8.50 20.08 14.16
N LYS A 18 8.17 20.83 13.11
CA LYS A 18 7.11 21.86 13.14
C LYS A 18 5.69 21.29 13.24
N TRP A 19 5.49 20.02 12.90
CA TRP A 19 4.21 19.34 12.98
C TRP A 19 3.96 18.64 14.31
N ASN A 20 4.93 18.77 15.24
CA ASN A 20 4.94 18.07 16.51
C ASN A 20 5.04 19.09 17.67
N PRO A 21 3.91 19.66 18.12
CA PRO A 21 3.87 20.60 19.23
C PRO A 21 4.26 19.95 20.57
N SER A 22 4.05 18.64 20.71
CA SER A 22 4.46 17.84 21.87
C SER A 22 5.65 16.95 21.55
N LEU A 23 6.44 16.59 22.57
CA LEU A 23 7.55 15.65 22.41
C LEU A 23 7.09 14.22 22.10
N THR A 24 5.86 13.89 22.44
CA THR A 24 5.25 12.57 22.20
C THR A 24 4.63 12.43 20.81
N ASP A 25 4.45 13.54 20.08
CA ASP A 25 3.90 13.52 18.75
C ASP A 25 4.95 13.00 17.77
N ASN A 26 4.52 12.15 16.85
CA ASN A 26 5.36 11.56 15.82
C ASN A 26 4.75 11.75 14.42
N ASN A 27 4.33 13.01 14.14
CA ASN A 27 3.84 13.42 12.84
C ASN A 27 5.01 13.75 11.91
N GLY A 28 4.87 13.40 10.67
CA GLY A 28 5.87 13.66 9.65
C GLY A 28 5.40 13.17 8.29
N PHE A 29 6.31 13.00 7.36
CA PHE A 29 5.97 12.38 6.11
C PHE A 29 6.23 10.87 6.15
N PHE A 30 5.44 10.15 5.39
CA PHE A 30 5.54 8.71 5.21
C PHE A 30 5.29 8.38 3.75
N ALA A 31 6.13 7.53 3.16
CA ALA A 31 5.96 7.09 1.78
C ALA A 31 6.48 5.66 1.58
N LEU A 32 5.91 4.95 0.63
CA LEU A 32 6.43 3.71 0.10
C LEU A 32 7.25 4.01 -1.15
N CYS A 33 8.43 3.42 -1.27
CA CYS A 33 9.24 3.47 -2.47
C CYS A 33 9.09 2.16 -3.23
N ILE A 34 8.73 2.23 -4.51
CA ILE A 34 8.55 1.06 -5.39
C ILE A 34 9.29 1.36 -6.69
N ASP A 35 10.32 0.58 -7.02
CA ASP A 35 11.12 0.75 -8.24
C ASP A 35 11.58 2.21 -8.46
N GLY A 36 12.07 2.86 -7.41
CA GLY A 36 12.56 4.24 -7.44
C GLY A 36 11.47 5.33 -7.46
N LYS A 37 10.19 4.98 -7.32
CA LYS A 37 9.08 5.93 -7.23
C LYS A 37 8.50 6.00 -5.84
N LEU A 38 8.08 7.18 -5.44
CA LEU A 38 7.42 7.43 -4.16
C LEU A 38 5.90 7.33 -4.29
N PHE A 39 5.29 6.79 -3.23
CA PHE A 39 3.86 6.72 -3.00
C PHE A 39 3.58 7.20 -1.56
N PRO A 40 3.07 8.42 -1.35
CA PRO A 40 2.75 9.45 -2.35
C PRO A 40 4.00 10.07 -2.99
N ASP A 41 3.84 10.73 -4.14
CA ASP A 41 4.87 11.53 -4.80
C ASP A 41 4.89 12.99 -4.30
N GLU A 42 3.96 13.35 -3.43
CA GLU A 42 3.89 14.61 -2.69
C GLU A 42 4.14 14.37 -1.20
N ILE A 43 4.52 15.43 -0.47
CA ILE A 43 4.76 15.35 0.97
C ILE A 43 3.46 15.62 1.71
N GLU A 44 2.87 14.56 2.25
CA GLU A 44 1.67 14.62 3.07
C GLU A 44 1.97 14.35 4.55
N ASN A 45 1.11 14.87 5.43
CA ASN A 45 1.25 14.66 6.86
C ASN A 45 0.71 13.28 7.26
N ALA A 46 1.55 12.50 7.92
CA ALA A 46 1.20 11.18 8.42
C ALA A 46 1.57 11.00 9.88
N VAL A 47 0.83 10.14 10.57
CA VAL A 47 1.20 9.63 11.91
C VAL A 47 2.16 8.45 11.71
N ILE A 48 3.46 8.73 11.74
CA ILE A 48 4.52 7.78 11.34
C ILE A 48 4.39 6.41 12.04
N PRO A 49 4.20 6.30 13.38
CA PRO A 49 4.09 5.00 14.03
C PRO A 49 2.91 4.15 13.54
N VAL A 50 1.82 4.80 13.12
CA VAL A 50 0.64 4.13 12.55
C VAL A 50 0.99 3.58 11.18
N GLY A 51 1.52 4.41 10.28
CA GLY A 51 1.93 3.98 8.94
C GLY A 51 2.94 2.84 8.95
N VAL A 52 3.97 2.93 9.79
CA VAL A 52 4.97 1.85 9.95
C VAL A 52 4.35 0.55 10.45
N ARG A 53 3.45 0.62 11.45
CA ARG A 53 2.74 -0.55 11.98
C ARG A 53 1.88 -1.19 10.89
N ASP A 54 1.10 -0.40 10.18
CA ASP A 54 0.13 -0.89 9.20
C ASP A 54 0.83 -1.57 8.02
N VAL A 55 1.89 -0.95 7.48
CA VAL A 55 2.72 -1.56 6.43
C VAL A 55 3.38 -2.85 6.92
N LYS A 56 3.92 -2.88 8.15
CA LYS A 56 4.50 -4.10 8.72
C LYS A 56 3.48 -5.24 8.80
N VAL A 57 2.27 -4.94 9.27
CA VAL A 57 1.18 -5.93 9.36
C VAL A 57 0.80 -6.44 7.97
N ALA A 58 0.61 -5.54 7.01
CA ALA A 58 0.26 -5.88 5.64
C ALA A 58 1.34 -6.74 4.96
N LEU A 59 2.63 -6.37 5.07
CA LEU A 59 3.75 -7.15 4.53
C LEU A 59 3.83 -8.55 5.14
N SER A 60 3.46 -8.71 6.42
CA SER A 60 3.49 -10.01 7.11
C SER A 60 2.34 -10.93 6.70
N GLY A 61 1.26 -10.38 6.16
CA GLY A 61 0.02 -11.09 5.82
C GLY A 61 -0.26 -11.25 4.32
N ILE A 62 0.71 -10.98 3.44
CA ILE A 62 0.48 -10.97 1.98
C ILE A 62 -0.10 -12.32 1.50
N PRO A 63 -1.28 -12.31 0.85
CA PRO A 63 -1.89 -13.53 0.32
C PRO A 63 -1.08 -14.14 -0.81
N VAL A 64 -1.13 -15.47 -0.92
CA VAL A 64 -0.59 -16.19 -2.07
C VAL A 64 -1.71 -16.43 -3.07
N ASP A 65 -1.56 -15.87 -4.26
CA ASP A 65 -2.45 -16.07 -5.41
C ASP A 65 -1.63 -16.05 -6.70
N GLU A 66 -1.31 -17.25 -7.20
CA GLU A 66 -0.49 -17.41 -8.40
C GLU A 66 -1.16 -16.84 -9.64
N LYS A 67 -2.49 -16.92 -9.72
CA LYS A 67 -3.25 -16.44 -10.87
C LYS A 67 -3.14 -14.92 -10.99
N ILE A 68 -3.32 -14.17 -9.89
CA ILE A 68 -3.16 -12.72 -9.88
C ILE A 68 -1.68 -12.35 -10.07
N PHE A 69 -0.77 -13.11 -9.45
CA PHE A 69 0.66 -12.85 -9.56
C PHE A 69 1.16 -12.92 -11.01
N ASP A 70 0.65 -13.82 -11.83
CA ASP A 70 1.08 -14.04 -13.22
C ASP A 70 0.32 -13.18 -14.26
N MET A 71 -0.68 -12.39 -13.84
CA MET A 71 -1.42 -11.50 -14.74
C MET A 71 -0.58 -10.32 -15.21
N ASP A 72 -0.99 -9.71 -16.33
CA ASP A 72 -0.49 -8.36 -16.69
C ASP A 72 -0.74 -7.37 -15.54
N SER A 73 0.16 -6.39 -15.38
CA SER A 73 0.10 -5.47 -14.25
C SER A 73 -1.17 -4.63 -14.18
N LYS A 74 -1.74 -4.27 -15.34
CA LYS A 74 -3.00 -3.52 -15.40
C LYS A 74 -4.20 -4.38 -15.01
N ASP A 75 -4.25 -5.61 -15.50
CA ASP A 75 -5.32 -6.56 -15.16
C ASP A 75 -5.23 -6.94 -13.67
N ALA A 76 -4.02 -7.21 -13.18
CA ALA A 76 -3.79 -7.54 -11.79
C ALA A 76 -4.27 -6.44 -10.84
N ILE A 77 -3.94 -5.16 -11.13
CA ILE A 77 -4.32 -4.04 -10.25
C ILE A 77 -5.82 -3.79 -10.24
N LEU A 78 -6.52 -4.00 -11.37
CA LEU A 78 -7.97 -3.90 -11.44
C LEU A 78 -8.65 -4.98 -10.60
N ILE A 79 -8.17 -6.22 -10.67
CA ILE A 79 -8.70 -7.32 -9.86
C ILE A 79 -8.40 -7.11 -8.38
N LEU A 80 -7.18 -6.66 -8.03
CA LEU A 80 -6.82 -6.37 -6.65
C LEU A 80 -7.67 -5.23 -6.08
N TYR A 81 -7.93 -4.20 -6.89
CA TYR A 81 -8.82 -3.11 -6.51
C TYR A 81 -10.25 -3.61 -6.25
N ASP A 82 -10.80 -4.43 -7.14
CA ASP A 82 -12.14 -5.00 -6.99
C ASP A 82 -12.26 -5.98 -5.80
N LEU A 83 -11.16 -6.67 -5.43
CA LEU A 83 -11.13 -7.50 -4.23
C LEU A 83 -11.13 -6.66 -2.95
N VAL A 84 -10.41 -5.53 -2.95
CA VAL A 84 -10.30 -4.65 -1.78
C VAL A 84 -11.53 -3.74 -1.66
N TYR A 85 -12.04 -3.25 -2.78
CA TYR A 85 -13.18 -2.32 -2.87
C TYR A 85 -14.24 -2.86 -3.84
N PRO A 86 -14.90 -3.98 -3.54
CA PRO A 86 -15.95 -4.51 -4.41
C PRO A 86 -17.10 -3.52 -4.54
N GLU A 87 -17.72 -3.48 -5.72
CA GLU A 87 -18.93 -2.70 -5.91
C GLU A 87 -20.03 -3.27 -5.00
N PHE A 88 -20.64 -2.39 -4.22
CA PHE A 88 -21.79 -2.71 -3.40
C PHE A 88 -23.06 -2.58 -4.24
N ASP A 89 -23.90 -3.60 -4.22
CA ASP A 89 -25.15 -3.66 -4.93
C ASP A 89 -26.30 -3.52 -3.92
N ASP A 90 -26.95 -2.37 -3.91
CA ASP A 90 -28.07 -2.07 -2.99
C ASP A 90 -29.29 -2.98 -3.19
N GLU A 91 -29.38 -3.67 -4.34
CA GLU A 91 -30.49 -4.62 -4.63
C GLU A 91 -30.21 -6.00 -4.04
N LYS A 92 -28.97 -6.28 -3.62
CA LYS A 92 -28.57 -7.52 -2.98
C LYS A 92 -28.58 -7.43 -1.47
N SER A 93 -28.77 -8.55 -0.80
CA SER A 93 -28.55 -8.63 0.64
C SER A 93 -27.05 -8.50 0.99
N ASP A 94 -26.73 -8.16 2.24
CA ASP A 94 -25.35 -8.08 2.72
C ASP A 94 -24.60 -9.41 2.53
N GLU A 95 -25.29 -10.56 2.63
CA GLU A 95 -24.71 -11.89 2.44
C GLU A 95 -24.39 -12.22 0.96
N GLU A 96 -25.05 -11.54 0.00
CA GLU A 96 -24.81 -11.70 -1.44
C GLU A 96 -23.78 -10.71 -1.98
N ASN A 97 -23.51 -9.63 -1.25
CA ASN A 97 -22.41 -8.73 -1.57
C ASN A 97 -21.08 -9.34 -1.13
N ARG A 98 -20.03 -9.09 -1.91
CA ARG A 98 -18.70 -9.55 -1.55
C ARG A 98 -18.09 -8.70 -0.44
N ASP A 99 -17.46 -9.36 0.52
CA ASP A 99 -16.66 -8.68 1.54
C ASP A 99 -15.38 -8.07 0.96
N ASN A 100 -14.94 -6.96 1.55
CA ASN A 100 -13.64 -6.35 1.25
C ASN A 100 -12.49 -7.29 1.69
N ASP A 101 -11.54 -7.55 0.80
CA ASP A 101 -10.34 -8.32 1.15
C ASP A 101 -9.12 -7.39 1.27
N PHE A 102 -9.00 -6.73 2.40
CA PHE A 102 -7.90 -5.82 2.70
C PHE A 102 -6.52 -6.49 2.87
N ARG A 103 -6.43 -7.82 2.82
CA ARG A 103 -5.15 -8.52 2.94
C ARG A 103 -4.20 -8.21 1.78
N TYR A 104 -4.75 -7.85 0.62
CA TYR A 104 -3.96 -7.45 -0.55
C TYR A 104 -3.48 -6.00 -0.49
N LEU A 105 -4.07 -5.15 0.36
CA LEU A 105 -3.78 -3.72 0.43
C LEU A 105 -2.54 -3.47 1.29
N LEU A 106 -1.54 -2.82 0.70
CA LEU A 106 -0.32 -2.39 1.39
C LEU A 106 -0.33 -0.90 1.75
N SER A 107 -1.22 -0.12 1.11
CA SER A 107 -1.40 1.30 1.45
C SER A 107 -1.91 1.48 2.87
N THR A 108 -1.39 2.52 3.54
CA THR A 108 -1.99 3.03 4.77
C THR A 108 -3.25 3.83 4.47
N ASN A 109 -4.05 4.15 5.48
CA ASN A 109 -5.25 4.97 5.29
C ASN A 109 -4.91 6.33 4.66
N GLU A 110 -3.83 6.98 5.10
CA GLU A 110 -3.40 8.26 4.55
C GLU A 110 -3.07 8.16 3.06
N LEU A 111 -2.42 7.07 2.63
CA LEU A 111 -2.15 6.83 1.20
C LEU A 111 -3.44 6.64 0.40
N VAL A 112 -4.41 5.90 0.96
CA VAL A 112 -5.71 5.67 0.32
C VAL A 112 -6.50 6.98 0.22
N ASP A 113 -6.51 7.80 1.27
CA ASP A 113 -7.19 9.10 1.30
C ASP A 113 -6.66 10.05 0.20
N ASP A 114 -5.39 9.91 -0.18
CA ASP A 114 -4.73 10.65 -1.25
C ASP A 114 -4.75 9.91 -2.60
N ASN A 115 -5.57 8.86 -2.72
CA ASN A 115 -5.75 8.02 -3.90
C ASN A 115 -4.50 7.23 -4.34
N TYR A 116 -3.53 7.02 -3.46
CA TYR A 116 -2.39 6.15 -3.72
C TYR A 116 -2.68 4.72 -3.27
N LEU A 117 -2.81 3.84 -4.25
CA LEU A 117 -3.13 2.44 -4.04
C LEU A 117 -1.90 1.58 -4.28
N VAL A 118 -1.50 0.85 -3.25
CA VAL A 118 -0.40 -0.11 -3.31
C VAL A 118 -0.92 -1.46 -2.86
N PHE A 119 -0.73 -2.47 -3.70
CA PHE A 119 -1.15 -3.84 -3.44
C PHE A 119 0.05 -4.78 -3.43
N ALA A 120 -0.11 -5.92 -2.74
CA ALA A 120 0.89 -6.97 -2.74
C ALA A 120 0.24 -8.36 -2.88
N VAL A 121 0.89 -9.23 -3.65
CA VAL A 121 0.47 -10.61 -3.86
C VAL A 121 1.69 -11.52 -3.93
N GLY A 122 1.58 -12.72 -3.32
CA GLY A 122 2.64 -13.71 -3.25
C GLY A 122 2.48 -14.84 -4.26
N LYS A 123 3.61 -15.41 -4.69
CA LYS A 123 3.71 -16.69 -5.39
C LYS A 123 4.98 -17.40 -4.95
N GLU A 124 4.88 -18.60 -4.39
CA GLU A 124 6.01 -19.36 -3.86
C GLU A 124 6.89 -18.53 -2.91
N ARG A 125 8.12 -18.23 -3.34
CA ARG A 125 9.09 -17.41 -2.59
C ARG A 125 9.20 -15.96 -3.10
N LYS A 126 8.27 -15.53 -3.92
CA LYS A 126 8.25 -14.19 -4.51
C LYS A 126 7.05 -13.39 -4.04
N ILE A 127 7.26 -12.10 -3.93
CA ILE A 127 6.23 -11.10 -3.64
C ILE A 127 6.22 -10.11 -4.81
N ARG A 128 5.06 -9.87 -5.38
CA ARG A 128 4.82 -8.82 -6.36
C ARG A 128 4.13 -7.66 -5.68
N ILE A 129 4.70 -6.46 -5.80
CA ILE A 129 4.13 -5.22 -5.28
C ILE A 129 3.76 -4.35 -6.48
N LEU A 130 2.54 -3.83 -6.49
CA LEU A 130 1.99 -2.97 -7.53
C LEU A 130 1.49 -1.68 -6.89
N GLY A 131 1.93 -0.54 -7.42
CA GLY A 131 1.50 0.78 -6.97
C GLY A 131 0.92 1.61 -8.11
N THR A 132 -0.13 2.36 -7.82
CA THR A 132 -0.77 3.30 -8.75
C THR A 132 -1.37 4.47 -8.00
N LYS A 133 -1.67 5.56 -8.73
CA LYS A 133 -2.52 6.64 -8.25
C LYS A 133 -3.87 6.52 -8.96
N ALA A 134 -4.95 6.42 -8.21
CA ALA A 134 -6.30 6.46 -8.75
C ALA A 134 -6.69 7.89 -9.09
N GLU A 135 -7.61 8.06 -10.06
CA GLU A 135 -8.24 9.32 -10.37
C GLU A 135 -9.69 9.26 -9.90
N TYR A 136 -10.15 10.30 -9.19
CA TYR A 136 -11.55 10.38 -8.80
C TYR A 136 -12.40 10.82 -9.99
N ASP A 137 -13.35 9.97 -10.39
CA ASP A 137 -14.33 10.28 -11.42
C ASP A 137 -15.58 10.92 -10.79
N PHE A 138 -15.79 12.21 -11.07
CA PHE A 138 -16.92 12.97 -10.53
C PHE A 138 -18.28 12.55 -11.09
N GLU A 139 -18.32 11.93 -12.28
CA GLU A 139 -19.55 11.44 -12.88
C GLU A 139 -19.94 10.10 -12.28
N GLU A 140 -18.98 9.18 -12.16
CA GLU A 140 -19.16 7.87 -11.54
C GLU A 140 -19.13 7.93 -10.00
N LYS A 141 -18.68 9.05 -9.41
CA LYS A 141 -18.50 9.28 -7.95
C LYS A 141 -17.66 8.21 -7.26
N ARG A 142 -16.63 7.74 -7.96
CA ARG A 142 -15.69 6.73 -7.46
C ARG A 142 -14.30 6.92 -8.04
N ASP A 143 -13.35 6.25 -7.43
CA ASP A 143 -12.00 6.15 -7.97
C ASP A 143 -11.98 5.27 -9.21
N VAL A 144 -11.22 5.70 -10.22
CA VAL A 144 -11.04 4.95 -11.46
C VAL A 144 -9.56 4.72 -11.74
N LEU A 145 -9.25 3.54 -12.24
CA LEU A 145 -7.88 3.10 -12.56
C LEU A 145 -7.62 3.00 -14.08
N ARG A 146 -8.58 3.38 -14.91
CA ARG A 146 -8.59 3.12 -16.38
C ARG A 146 -7.34 3.62 -17.11
N ASN A 147 -6.79 4.78 -16.70
CA ASN A 147 -5.63 5.40 -17.33
C ASN A 147 -4.41 5.45 -16.41
N SER A 148 -4.49 4.83 -15.24
CA SER A 148 -3.47 4.90 -14.22
C SER A 148 -2.20 4.19 -14.64
N LYS A 149 -1.05 4.81 -14.36
CA LYS A 149 0.26 4.20 -14.59
C LYS A 149 0.59 3.27 -13.44
N VAL A 150 0.70 1.98 -13.72
CA VAL A 150 1.12 0.99 -12.74
C VAL A 150 2.64 0.98 -12.63
N THR A 151 3.14 1.03 -11.40
CA THR A 151 4.54 0.73 -11.06
C THR A 151 4.56 -0.61 -10.36
N GLU A 152 5.44 -1.51 -10.75
CA GLU A 152 5.51 -2.83 -10.15
C GLU A 152 6.93 -3.29 -9.91
N ILE A 153 7.09 -4.17 -8.93
CA ILE A 153 8.33 -4.89 -8.68
C ILE A 153 8.05 -6.29 -8.15
N ILE A 154 8.90 -7.24 -8.54
CA ILE A 154 8.90 -8.60 -8.00
C ILE A 154 10.13 -8.78 -7.13
N LEU A 155 9.93 -9.20 -5.89
CA LEU A 155 10.94 -9.33 -4.85
C LEU A 155 11.02 -10.76 -4.35
N GLU A 156 12.17 -11.18 -3.88
CA GLU A 156 12.30 -12.41 -3.09
C GLU A 156 11.64 -12.20 -1.70
N LYS A 157 10.93 -13.18 -1.21
CA LYS A 157 10.26 -13.13 0.11
C LYS A 157 11.24 -12.83 1.24
N ASP A 158 12.47 -13.34 1.12
CA ASP A 158 13.53 -13.09 2.13
C ASP A 158 13.91 -11.60 2.20
N TYR A 159 13.84 -10.87 1.07
CA TYR A 159 14.04 -9.42 1.06
C TYR A 159 12.93 -8.71 1.83
N VAL A 160 11.67 -9.07 1.59
CA VAL A 160 10.51 -8.50 2.29
C VAL A 160 10.58 -8.81 3.79
N ASN A 161 10.93 -10.04 4.18
CA ASN A 161 11.14 -10.43 5.57
C ASN A 161 12.22 -9.57 6.26
N ASN A 162 13.30 -9.24 5.54
CA ASN A 162 14.34 -8.36 6.07
C ASN A 162 13.84 -6.93 6.28
N VAL A 163 13.00 -6.40 5.39
CA VAL A 163 12.35 -5.09 5.58
C VAL A 163 11.45 -5.13 6.83
N ILE A 164 10.62 -6.17 6.98
CA ILE A 164 9.77 -6.36 8.17
C ILE A 164 10.61 -6.35 9.45
N ALA A 165 11.69 -7.13 9.49
CA ALA A 165 12.56 -7.21 10.67
C ALA A 165 13.18 -5.84 11.03
N GLN A 166 13.62 -5.05 10.04
CA GLN A 166 14.13 -3.70 10.28
C GLN A 166 13.04 -2.75 10.80
N LEU A 167 11.79 -2.87 10.31
CA LEU A 167 10.65 -2.08 10.80
C LEU A 167 10.30 -2.44 12.26
N GLU A 168 10.53 -3.68 12.68
CA GLU A 168 10.31 -4.14 14.07
C GLU A 168 11.32 -3.56 15.07
N GLU A 169 12.52 -3.23 14.62
CA GLU A 169 13.57 -2.64 15.47
C GLU A 169 13.34 -1.16 15.80
N ILE A 170 12.38 -0.50 15.12
CA ILE A 170 12.11 0.91 15.32
C ILE A 170 11.49 1.15 16.71
N LYS A 171 12.11 2.02 17.48
CA LYS A 171 11.62 2.45 18.78
C LYS A 171 11.08 3.88 18.69
N TRP A 172 9.85 4.03 19.10
CA TRP A 172 9.20 5.34 19.20
C TRP A 172 9.44 5.90 20.60
N ASN A 173 10.12 7.05 20.68
CA ASN A 173 10.36 7.76 21.95
C ASN A 173 9.22 8.74 22.23
#